data_d7c5f8a6415b0f2a9feef10a357ff0dd
#
_entry.id   d7c5f8a6415b0f2a9feef10a357ff0dd
#
_cell.length_a   1.000
_cell.length_b   1.000
_cell.length_c   1.000
_cell.angle_alpha   90.00
_cell.angle_beta   90.00
_cell.angle_gamma   90.00
#
_symmetry.space_group_name_H-M   'P 1'
#
loop_
_entity.id
_entity.type
_entity.pdbx_description
1 polymer ?
#
loop_
_entity_poly.entity_id
_entity_poly.type
_entity_poly.pdbx_seq_one_letter_code
_entity_poly.pdbx_strand_id
1 'polypeptide(L)'
;MKKIILTFALGMFTMFTFAQKNTYQLSSHILDVSKGMPATGVAIKLEKYNEQAKTWSFVAEKITDANGRITDFLSSEKSNLGIYKLTYLVSDYFKKNNTESFYPFIEVVFQIKDQNHYHVPITLSAFGYSTYRGN
;
A
#
# COMPACT_ATOMS: atom_id res chain seq x y z
N MET A 1 46.56 -43.89 29.77
CA MET A 1 46.32 -42.62 29.05
C MET A 1 45.00 -42.76 28.29
N LYS A 2 43.93 -42.18 28.80
CA LYS A 2 42.60 -42.22 28.18
C LYS A 2 42.44 -41.00 27.25
N LYS A 3 42.32 -41.25 25.95
CA LYS A 3 42.02 -40.20 24.96
C LYS A 3 40.54 -39.93 25.01
N ILE A 4 40.16 -38.71 25.41
CA ILE A 4 38.79 -38.20 25.35
C ILE A 4 38.58 -37.66 23.95
N ILE A 5 37.73 -38.31 23.16
CA ILE A 5 37.26 -37.80 21.86
C ILE A 5 36.08 -36.90 22.14
N LEU A 6 36.28 -35.60 22.00
CA LEU A 6 35.22 -34.60 22.12
C LEU A 6 34.51 -34.49 20.75
N THR A 7 33.36 -35.17 20.63
CA THR A 7 32.52 -35.07 19.43
C THR A 7 31.74 -33.78 19.48
N PHE A 8 32.13 -32.81 18.65
CA PHE A 8 31.41 -31.55 18.48
C PHE A 8 30.20 -31.82 17.58
N ALA A 9 29.03 -32.00 18.17
CA ALA A 9 27.78 -32.08 17.43
C ALA A 9 27.38 -30.65 17.00
N LEU A 10 27.69 -30.29 15.76
CA LEU A 10 27.24 -29.03 15.12
C LEU A 10 25.76 -29.17 14.80
N GLY A 11 24.90 -28.76 15.71
CA GLY A 11 23.47 -28.67 15.48
C GLY A 11 23.16 -27.64 14.40
N MET A 12 22.85 -28.11 13.19
CA MET A 12 22.27 -27.27 12.13
C MET A 12 20.88 -26.82 12.57
N PHE A 13 20.79 -25.63 13.14
CA PHE A 13 19.52 -24.95 13.35
C PHE A 13 19.04 -24.45 11.99
N THR A 14 18.25 -25.24 11.27
CA THR A 14 17.51 -24.78 10.11
C THR A 14 16.44 -23.83 10.59
N MET A 15 16.70 -22.53 10.53
CA MET A 15 15.66 -21.52 10.69
C MET A 15 14.72 -21.63 9.50
N PHE A 16 13.57 -22.24 9.72
CA PHE A 16 12.44 -22.12 8.81
C PHE A 16 11.97 -20.67 8.91
N THR A 17 12.41 -19.82 8.00
CA THR A 17 11.79 -18.51 7.78
C THR A 17 10.43 -18.77 7.16
N PHE A 18 9.39 -18.81 7.99
CA PHE A 18 8.03 -18.71 7.48
C PHE A 18 7.92 -17.33 6.84
N ALA A 19 7.86 -17.29 5.51
CA ALA A 19 7.49 -16.08 4.80
C ALA A 19 6.12 -15.64 5.32
N GLN A 20 6.07 -14.50 6.01
CA GLN A 20 4.85 -13.97 6.60
C GLN A 20 3.91 -13.66 5.44
N LYS A 21 2.86 -14.47 5.27
CA LYS A 21 1.84 -14.26 4.24
C LYS A 21 1.15 -12.94 4.55
N ASN A 22 1.25 -11.97 3.67
CA ASN A 22 0.53 -10.73 3.82
C ASN A 22 -0.98 -11.02 3.95
N THR A 23 -1.58 -10.60 5.05
CA THR A 23 -3.02 -10.77 5.31
C THR A 23 -3.86 -9.91 4.36
N TYR A 24 -3.28 -8.85 3.82
CA TYR A 24 -3.90 -7.92 2.88
C TYR A 24 -3.10 -7.84 1.58
N GLN A 25 -3.82 -7.76 0.47
CA GLN A 25 -3.22 -7.78 -0.86
C GLN A 25 -2.90 -6.39 -1.39
N LEU A 26 -3.55 -5.34 -0.88
CA LEU A 26 -3.35 -3.97 -1.35
C LEU A 26 -3.00 -3.03 -0.21
N SER A 27 -1.97 -2.23 -0.42
CA SER A 27 -1.58 -1.11 0.44
C SER A 27 -1.31 0.14 -0.38
N SER A 28 -1.36 1.29 0.27
CA SER A 28 -1.03 2.59 -0.31
C SER A 28 -0.20 3.44 0.65
N HIS A 29 0.45 4.47 0.13
CA HIS A 29 1.26 5.41 0.89
C HIS A 29 1.28 6.76 0.19
N ILE A 30 1.26 7.84 0.96
CA ILE A 30 1.43 9.20 0.44
C ILE A 30 2.65 9.84 1.08
N LEU A 31 3.63 10.21 0.24
CA LEU A 31 4.75 11.06 0.63
C LEU A 31 4.53 12.48 0.12
N ASP A 32 4.39 13.43 1.03
CA ASP A 32 4.44 14.85 0.68
C ASP A 32 5.90 15.26 0.44
N VAL A 33 6.28 15.38 -0.82
CA VAL A 33 7.66 15.70 -1.22
C VAL A 33 8.05 17.13 -0.90
N SER A 34 7.09 18.04 -0.77
CA SER A 34 7.35 19.43 -0.39
C SER A 34 7.83 19.55 1.05
N LYS A 35 7.39 18.64 1.89
CA LYS A 35 7.77 18.56 3.32
C LYS A 35 8.82 17.49 3.61
N GLY A 36 9.01 16.53 2.68
CA GLY A 36 9.81 15.33 2.93
C GLY A 36 9.21 14.44 4.04
N MET A 37 7.87 14.44 4.20
CA MET A 37 7.15 13.76 5.28
C MET A 37 5.92 13.02 4.74
N PRO A 38 5.47 11.97 5.45
CA PRO A 38 4.22 11.30 5.10
C PRO A 38 3.02 12.25 5.21
N ALA A 39 2.06 12.13 4.30
CA ALA A 39 0.79 12.84 4.38
C ALA A 39 -0.21 12.04 5.24
N THR A 40 -0.41 12.50 6.45
CA THR A 40 -1.29 11.88 7.46
C THR A 40 -2.72 12.40 7.35
N GLY A 41 -3.70 11.55 7.62
CA GLY A 41 -5.10 11.95 7.71
C GLY A 41 -5.77 12.20 6.36
N VAL A 42 -5.23 11.64 5.28
CA VAL A 42 -5.82 11.73 3.93
C VAL A 42 -6.75 10.55 3.70
N ALA A 43 -8.00 10.83 3.36
CA ALA A 43 -8.94 9.78 2.95
C ALA A 43 -8.60 9.27 1.55
N ILE A 44 -8.60 7.94 1.40
CA ILE A 44 -8.38 7.25 0.13
C ILE A 44 -9.54 6.29 -0.10
N LYS A 45 -10.25 6.49 -1.20
CA LYS A 45 -11.36 5.64 -1.64
C LYS A 45 -10.85 4.60 -2.63
N LEU A 46 -11.28 3.35 -2.46
CA LEU A 46 -11.03 2.25 -3.38
C LEU A 46 -12.32 1.87 -4.08
N GLU A 47 -12.26 1.78 -5.40
CA GLU A 47 -13.36 1.34 -6.27
C GLU A 47 -12.87 0.22 -7.20
N LYS A 48 -13.77 -0.69 -7.55
CA LYS A 48 -13.54 -1.76 -8.53
C LYS A 48 -14.31 -1.48 -9.81
N TYR A 49 -13.66 -1.68 -10.95
CA TYR A 49 -14.28 -1.51 -12.26
C TYR A 49 -15.07 -2.75 -12.69
N ASN A 50 -16.29 -2.55 -13.12
CA ASN A 50 -17.08 -3.56 -13.80
C ASN A 50 -16.89 -3.38 -15.31
N GLU A 51 -16.18 -4.31 -15.95
CA GLU A 51 -15.84 -4.22 -17.37
C GLU A 51 -17.06 -4.38 -18.31
N GLN A 52 -18.10 -5.10 -17.86
CA GLN A 52 -19.32 -5.27 -18.63
C GLN A 52 -20.21 -4.04 -18.55
N ALA A 53 -20.47 -3.54 -17.35
CA ALA A 53 -21.32 -2.38 -17.13
C ALA A 53 -20.61 -1.05 -17.39
N LYS A 54 -19.28 -1.04 -17.52
CA LYS A 54 -18.43 0.18 -17.64
C LYS A 54 -18.58 1.15 -16.47
N THR A 55 -18.77 0.63 -15.28
CA THR A 55 -19.00 1.41 -14.05
C THR A 55 -18.01 1.08 -12.96
N TRP A 56 -17.83 2.01 -12.03
CA TRP A 56 -17.06 1.85 -10.81
C TRP A 56 -17.99 1.52 -9.64
N SER A 57 -17.59 0.55 -8.83
CA SER A 57 -18.31 0.17 -7.60
C SER A 57 -17.43 0.43 -6.39
N PHE A 58 -17.99 1.05 -5.37
CA PHE A 58 -17.33 1.30 -4.10
C PHE A 58 -16.89 -0.01 -3.44
N VAL A 59 -15.66 -0.05 -2.92
CA VAL A 59 -15.09 -1.19 -2.19
C VAL A 59 -14.81 -0.80 -0.74
N ALA A 60 -14.05 0.27 -0.53
CA ALA A 60 -13.65 0.75 0.80
C ALA A 60 -13.21 2.21 0.76
N GLU A 61 -13.25 2.86 1.91
CA GLU A 61 -12.59 4.15 2.15
C GLU A 61 -11.86 4.08 3.48
N LYS A 62 -10.61 4.52 3.49
CA LYS A 62 -9.74 4.51 4.67
C LYS A 62 -8.93 5.78 4.73
N ILE A 63 -8.36 6.07 5.90
CA ILE A 63 -7.59 7.29 6.17
C ILE A 63 -6.14 6.89 6.43
N THR A 64 -5.19 7.63 5.85
CA THR A 64 -3.76 7.40 6.07
C THR A 64 -3.38 7.61 7.55
N ASP A 65 -2.58 6.69 8.07
CA ASP A 65 -2.05 6.71 9.43
C ASP A 65 -0.93 7.76 9.62
N ALA A 66 -0.29 7.75 10.78
CA ALA A 66 0.83 8.64 11.11
C ALA A 66 2.03 8.50 10.16
N ASN A 67 2.16 7.36 9.49
CA ASN A 67 3.19 7.10 8.48
C ASN A 67 2.70 7.37 7.04
N GLY A 68 1.52 7.96 6.88
CA GLY A 68 0.92 8.23 5.58
C GLY A 68 0.47 6.96 4.84
N ARG A 69 0.21 5.86 5.56
CA ARG A 69 -0.05 4.53 5.00
C ARG A 69 -1.46 4.05 5.26
N ILE A 70 -1.93 3.22 4.33
CA ILE A 70 -3.04 2.30 4.50
C ILE A 70 -2.52 0.92 4.09
N THR A 71 -2.59 -0.06 5.00
CA THR A 71 -1.96 -1.38 4.80
C THR A 71 -2.96 -2.50 4.57
N ASP A 72 -4.27 -2.23 4.65
CA ASP A 72 -5.31 -3.22 4.83
C ASP A 72 -6.53 -3.03 3.91
N PHE A 73 -6.31 -2.69 2.62
CA PHE A 73 -7.42 -2.44 1.70
C PHE A 73 -8.17 -3.70 1.25
N LEU A 74 -7.45 -4.74 0.86
CA LEU A 74 -8.07 -5.97 0.31
C LEU A 74 -7.56 -7.18 1.07
N SER A 75 -8.46 -7.97 1.66
CA SER A 75 -8.09 -9.24 2.28
C SER A 75 -7.52 -10.20 1.24
N SER A 76 -6.42 -10.87 1.60
CA SER A 76 -5.78 -11.91 0.78
C SER A 76 -6.54 -13.24 0.80
N GLU A 77 -7.61 -13.36 1.60
CA GLU A 77 -8.41 -14.58 1.72
C GLU A 77 -9.31 -14.83 0.49
N LYS A 78 -9.54 -13.81 -0.31
CA LYS A 78 -10.37 -13.89 -1.53
C LYS A 78 -9.53 -13.54 -2.75
N SER A 79 -10.03 -13.94 -3.93
CA SER A 79 -9.49 -13.46 -5.19
C SER A 79 -9.88 -11.99 -5.41
N ASN A 80 -8.88 -11.15 -5.62
CA ASN A 80 -9.06 -9.72 -5.87
C ASN A 80 -8.66 -9.34 -7.31
N LEU A 81 -8.67 -10.28 -8.25
CA LEU A 81 -8.34 -9.98 -9.64
C LEU A 81 -9.27 -8.91 -10.21
N GLY A 82 -8.73 -7.99 -10.99
CA GLY A 82 -9.52 -6.96 -11.66
C GLY A 82 -8.85 -5.60 -11.70
N ILE A 83 -9.59 -4.63 -12.24
CA ILE A 83 -9.18 -3.24 -12.37
C ILE A 83 -9.73 -2.45 -11.19
N TYR A 84 -8.88 -1.65 -10.57
CA TYR A 84 -9.20 -0.85 -9.41
C TYR A 84 -8.78 0.60 -9.60
N LYS A 85 -9.39 1.48 -8.83
CA LYS A 85 -9.05 2.90 -8.75
C LYS A 85 -8.92 3.32 -7.30
N LEU A 86 -7.79 3.93 -6.95
CA LEU A 86 -7.62 4.69 -5.72
C LEU A 86 -7.87 6.17 -6.00
N THR A 87 -8.76 6.77 -5.24
CA THR A 87 -9.02 8.22 -5.27
C THR A 87 -8.50 8.82 -3.96
N TYR A 88 -7.44 9.61 -4.06
CA TYR A 88 -6.82 10.31 -2.95
C TYR A 88 -7.50 11.67 -2.76
N LEU A 89 -8.22 11.84 -1.66
CA LEU A 89 -8.97 13.05 -1.35
C LEU A 89 -8.07 14.10 -0.67
N VAL A 90 -7.18 14.68 -1.44
CA VAL A 90 -6.09 15.53 -0.95
C VAL A 90 -6.49 16.96 -0.60
N SER A 91 -7.70 17.39 -0.98
CA SER A 91 -8.14 18.78 -0.82
C SER A 91 -8.10 19.26 0.63
N ASP A 92 -8.63 18.46 1.55
CA ASP A 92 -8.66 18.83 2.98
C ASP A 92 -7.27 18.81 3.61
N TYR A 93 -6.39 17.93 3.15
CA TYR A 93 -4.99 17.90 3.58
C TYR A 93 -4.29 19.22 3.23
N PHE A 94 -4.43 19.70 2.01
CA PHE A 94 -3.84 20.96 1.59
C PHE A 94 -4.46 22.17 2.31
N LYS A 95 -5.78 22.20 2.48
CA LYS A 95 -6.47 23.27 3.24
C LYS A 95 -5.96 23.37 4.68
N LYS A 96 -5.82 22.24 5.37
CA LYS A 96 -5.25 22.20 6.74
C LYS A 96 -3.81 22.70 6.81
N ASN A 97 -3.07 22.60 5.72
CA ASN A 97 -1.70 23.08 5.61
C ASN A 97 -1.61 24.49 5.00
N ASN A 98 -2.72 25.21 4.86
CA ASN A 98 -2.79 26.53 4.23
C ASN A 98 -2.12 26.58 2.85
N THR A 99 -2.27 25.53 2.07
CA THR A 99 -1.64 25.36 0.77
C THR A 99 -2.73 25.25 -0.29
N GLU A 100 -2.62 26.07 -1.33
CA GLU A 100 -3.45 25.93 -2.54
C GLU A 100 -2.91 24.78 -3.38
N SER A 101 -3.80 23.92 -3.85
CA SER A 101 -3.45 22.79 -4.74
C SER A 101 -4.18 22.92 -6.07
N PHE A 102 -3.48 22.55 -7.13
CA PHE A 102 -4.05 22.43 -8.48
C PHE A 102 -5.03 21.24 -8.58
N TYR A 103 -4.81 20.18 -7.76
CA TYR A 103 -5.58 18.95 -7.81
C TYR A 103 -6.67 18.93 -6.74
N PRO A 104 -7.97 18.82 -7.11
CA PRO A 104 -9.03 18.64 -6.13
C PRO A 104 -9.01 17.26 -5.48
N PHE A 105 -8.61 16.25 -6.26
CA PHE A 105 -8.33 14.86 -5.86
C PHE A 105 -7.43 14.21 -6.91
N ILE A 106 -6.85 13.06 -6.60
CA ILE A 106 -5.98 12.33 -7.50
C ILE A 106 -6.54 10.92 -7.68
N GLU A 107 -6.68 10.47 -8.92
CA GLU A 107 -7.11 9.12 -9.24
C GLU A 107 -5.97 8.31 -9.85
N VAL A 108 -5.75 7.09 -9.32
CA VAL A 108 -4.79 6.13 -9.84
C VAL A 108 -5.51 4.85 -10.19
N VAL A 109 -5.53 4.51 -11.47
CA VAL A 109 -6.11 3.26 -11.96
C VAL A 109 -4.99 2.23 -12.13
N PHE A 110 -5.21 1.00 -11.63
CA PHE A 110 -4.25 -0.08 -11.70
C PHE A 110 -4.98 -1.43 -11.82
N GLN A 111 -4.23 -2.48 -12.14
CA GLN A 111 -4.80 -3.82 -12.30
C GLN A 111 -4.11 -4.84 -11.41
N ILE A 112 -4.89 -5.62 -10.67
CA ILE A 112 -4.45 -6.80 -9.94
C ILE A 112 -4.61 -8.02 -10.86
N LYS A 113 -3.49 -8.70 -11.18
CA LYS A 113 -3.42 -9.81 -12.13
C LYS A 113 -3.09 -11.15 -11.50
N ASP A 114 -2.66 -11.16 -10.24
CA ASP A 114 -2.20 -12.33 -9.51
C ASP A 114 -2.48 -12.20 -8.00
N GLN A 115 -1.97 -13.13 -7.20
CA GLN A 115 -2.15 -13.15 -5.75
C GLN A 115 -1.01 -12.45 -4.98
N ASN A 116 -0.06 -11.81 -5.67
CA ASN A 116 1.01 -11.07 -5.02
C ASN A 116 0.48 -9.83 -4.32
N HIS A 117 1.25 -9.31 -3.38
CA HIS A 117 0.96 -8.03 -2.76
C HIS A 117 1.17 -6.88 -3.75
N TYR A 118 0.25 -5.92 -3.74
CA TYR A 118 0.30 -4.70 -4.53
C TYR A 118 0.46 -3.51 -3.59
N HIS A 119 1.50 -2.73 -3.82
CA HIS A 119 1.70 -1.45 -3.16
C HIS A 119 1.60 -0.33 -4.19
N VAL A 120 0.63 0.56 -4.00
CA VAL A 120 0.34 1.68 -4.92
C VAL A 120 0.52 2.99 -4.16
N PRO A 121 1.75 3.53 -4.10
CA PRO A 121 2.04 4.80 -3.45
C PRO A 121 1.88 5.96 -4.41
N ILE A 122 1.73 7.17 -3.84
CA ILE A 122 1.94 8.43 -4.56
C ILE A 122 2.98 9.28 -3.86
N THR A 123 3.74 10.05 -4.64
CA THR A 123 4.41 11.25 -4.18
C THR A 123 3.51 12.43 -4.47
N LEU A 124 3.41 13.36 -3.54
CA LEU A 124 2.44 14.46 -3.58
C LEU A 124 3.13 15.80 -3.39
N SER A 125 2.78 16.77 -4.22
CA SER A 125 2.96 18.20 -3.98
C SER A 125 1.71 18.95 -4.40
N ALA A 126 1.64 20.26 -4.14
CA ALA A 126 0.47 21.07 -4.46
C ALA A 126 0.16 21.14 -5.98
N PHE A 127 1.20 21.02 -6.82
CA PHE A 127 1.10 21.19 -8.28
C PHE A 127 1.63 20.00 -9.08
N GLY A 128 1.86 18.85 -8.46
CA GLY A 128 2.33 17.65 -9.14
C GLY A 128 2.26 16.41 -8.25
N TYR A 129 2.16 15.25 -8.88
CA TYR A 129 2.22 13.96 -8.22
C TYR A 129 2.83 12.93 -9.15
N SER A 130 3.29 11.85 -8.57
CA SER A 130 3.66 10.66 -9.33
C SER A 130 3.19 9.40 -8.60
N THR A 131 3.08 8.31 -9.34
CA THR A 131 2.75 7.00 -8.80
C THR A 131 3.63 5.94 -9.43
N TYR A 132 3.81 4.83 -8.74
CA TYR A 132 4.57 3.69 -9.24
C TYR A 132 4.07 2.41 -8.56
N ARG A 133 4.47 1.25 -9.08
CA ARG A 133 4.27 -0.02 -8.37
C ARG A 133 5.40 -0.17 -7.36
N GLY A 134 5.07 -0.06 -6.07
CA GLY A 134 5.98 -0.37 -4.98
C GLY A 134 6.13 -1.88 -4.73
N ASN A 135 7.08 -2.24 -3.90
CA ASN A 135 7.31 -3.62 -3.44
C ASN A 135 6.62 -3.88 -2.10
#